data_e870c5ff194384f338323bafd9415e58
#
_entry.id   e870c5ff194384f338323bafd9415e58
#
_cell.length_a   1.000
_cell.length_b   1.000
_cell.length_c   1.000
_cell.angle_alpha   90.00
_cell.angle_beta   90.00
_cell.angle_gamma   90.00
#
_symmetry.space_group_name_H-M   'P 1'
#
loop_
_entity.id
_entity.type
_entity.pdbx_description
1 polymer ?
#
loop_
_entity_poly.entity_id
_entity_poly.type
_entity_poly.pdbx_seq_one_letter_code
_entity_poly.pdbx_strand_id
1 'polypeptide(L)'
;MAAKLPHKGNKFKSYLPRKTSKFKFSKVSELEVFLLLEGMDKTKSFGLDKIHPFLLQSSAIEIYQPLTFIINLSLKTGVFPESLKIAKVIPIFKQGCRLLCNNYRPISILSALSKIFEKCVLNQITFYFILEGLFTDNQYGFRRGRTTTDCLVDLIEEITVALDQGEYALSIFLDLSKAFDTVNHSILLTKLIYYGIEDMENQWFDSYLHKRKQRVLVNGIFSDLLMINSGVPQGSILGPFLFLIYINDIEQATKEFSLRLFADDTSLTLTDKNLDLLIEKANAAFNPIYEWLCANISFP
;
A
#
# COMPACT_ATOMS: atom_id res chain seq x y z
N MET A 1 6.10 -16.56 -19.16
CA MET A 1 4.62 -16.44 -19.08
C MET A 1 4.25 -16.50 -17.60
N ALA A 2 3.77 -15.41 -17.01
CA ALA A 2 3.22 -15.48 -15.66
C ALA A 2 1.94 -16.32 -15.71
N ALA A 3 1.90 -17.41 -14.96
CA ALA A 3 0.72 -18.26 -14.88
C ALA A 3 -0.43 -17.40 -14.26
N LYS A 4 -1.59 -17.36 -14.91
CA LYS A 4 -2.78 -16.73 -14.34
C LYS A 4 -3.26 -17.63 -13.21
N LEU A 5 -3.19 -17.12 -11.97
CA LEU A 5 -3.71 -17.83 -10.81
C LEU A 5 -5.26 -17.86 -10.86
N PRO A 6 -5.90 -19.01 -10.54
CA PRO A 6 -7.34 -19.10 -10.49
C PRO A 6 -7.89 -18.29 -9.32
N HIS A 7 -8.81 -17.37 -9.56
CA HIS A 7 -9.44 -16.58 -8.51
C HIS A 7 -10.38 -17.45 -7.65
N LYS A 8 -10.08 -17.59 -6.35
CA LYS A 8 -10.86 -18.44 -5.42
C LYS A 8 -11.91 -17.68 -4.58
N GLY A 9 -12.54 -16.65 -5.13
CA GLY A 9 -13.70 -15.97 -4.51
C GLY A 9 -13.41 -15.38 -3.11
N ASN A 10 -14.32 -15.60 -2.15
CA ASN A 10 -14.25 -15.02 -0.80
C ASN A 10 -13.28 -15.72 0.17
N LYS A 11 -12.40 -16.61 -0.30
CA LYS A 11 -11.49 -17.40 0.55
C LYS A 11 -10.52 -16.53 1.35
N PHE A 12 -10.18 -15.32 0.87
CA PHE A 12 -9.31 -14.39 1.60
C PHE A 12 -9.83 -14.03 3.00
N LYS A 13 -11.15 -14.09 3.24
CA LYS A 13 -11.76 -13.77 4.54
C LYS A 13 -11.33 -14.72 5.67
N SER A 14 -10.89 -15.94 5.34
CA SER A 14 -10.44 -16.91 6.34
C SER A 14 -9.10 -16.55 6.98
N TYR A 15 -8.34 -15.67 6.37
CA TYR A 15 -7.04 -15.20 6.87
C TYR A 15 -7.14 -13.91 7.73
N LEU A 16 -8.34 -13.28 7.80
CA LEU A 16 -8.50 -11.99 8.44
C LEU A 16 -8.82 -12.13 9.93
N PRO A 17 -8.07 -11.46 10.81
CA PRO A 17 -8.44 -11.35 12.22
C PRO A 17 -9.65 -10.43 12.35
N ARG A 18 -10.71 -10.87 13.06
CA ARG A 18 -11.83 -9.98 13.37
C ARG A 18 -11.50 -9.14 14.60
N LYS A 19 -11.47 -7.81 14.43
CA LYS A 19 -11.25 -6.87 15.53
C LYS A 19 -12.58 -6.39 16.12
N THR A 20 -12.56 -6.15 17.42
CA THR A 20 -13.71 -5.61 18.17
C THR A 20 -13.65 -4.10 18.34
N SER A 21 -12.45 -3.53 18.32
CA SER A 21 -12.24 -2.07 18.33
C SER A 21 -12.63 -1.46 17.00
N LYS A 22 -13.30 -0.30 17.04
CA LYS A 22 -13.75 0.43 15.86
C LYS A 22 -12.97 1.72 15.70
N PHE A 23 -12.43 1.90 14.51
CA PHE A 23 -11.82 3.17 14.11
C PHE A 23 -12.90 4.21 13.80
N LYS A 24 -12.70 5.42 14.27
CA LYS A 24 -13.52 6.59 13.92
C LYS A 24 -12.62 7.77 13.58
N PHE A 25 -12.98 8.50 12.52
CA PHE A 25 -12.30 9.75 12.21
C PHE A 25 -12.52 10.77 13.31
N SER A 26 -11.43 11.35 13.79
CA SER A 26 -11.46 12.53 14.64
C SER A 26 -11.41 13.81 13.80
N LYS A 27 -11.88 14.90 14.40
CA LYS A 27 -11.81 16.21 13.76
C LYS A 27 -10.36 16.65 13.61
N VAL A 28 -9.97 16.99 12.39
CA VAL A 28 -8.65 17.57 12.07
C VAL A 28 -8.63 19.03 12.58
N SER A 29 -7.55 19.42 13.26
CA SER A 29 -7.39 20.78 13.77
C SER A 29 -6.87 21.74 12.68
N GLU A 30 -7.17 23.03 12.84
CA GLU A 30 -6.64 24.07 11.97
C GLU A 30 -5.12 24.12 12.01
N LEU A 31 -4.53 23.92 13.19
CA LEU A 31 -3.08 23.89 13.38
C LEU A 31 -2.45 22.73 12.60
N GLU A 32 -3.06 21.55 12.60
CA GLU A 32 -2.56 20.41 11.82
C GLU A 32 -2.52 20.71 10.33
N VAL A 33 -3.60 21.29 9.78
CA VAL A 33 -3.67 21.63 8.36
C VAL A 33 -2.67 22.74 8.02
N PHE A 34 -2.54 23.75 8.88
CA PHE A 34 -1.55 24.81 8.72
C PHE A 34 -0.13 24.27 8.66
N LEU A 35 0.26 23.40 9.60
CA LEU A 35 1.59 22.78 9.63
C LEU A 35 1.84 21.87 8.41
N LEU A 36 0.82 21.17 7.92
CA LEU A 36 0.92 20.38 6.69
C LEU A 36 1.13 21.26 5.45
N LEU A 37 0.49 22.41 5.38
CA LEU A 37 0.69 23.39 4.31
C LEU A 37 2.09 24.00 4.37
N GLU A 38 2.54 24.44 5.52
CA GLU A 38 3.89 25.01 5.70
C GLU A 38 5.00 23.99 5.44
N GLY A 39 4.79 22.73 5.83
CA GLY A 39 5.74 21.64 5.63
C GLY A 39 5.77 21.09 4.20
N MET A 40 5.04 21.67 3.23
CA MET A 40 5.05 21.18 1.85
C MET A 40 6.38 21.44 1.16
N ASP A 41 6.89 20.42 0.46
CA ASP A 41 8.09 20.55 -0.36
C ASP A 41 7.77 21.35 -1.65
N LYS A 42 8.31 22.59 -1.70
CA LYS A 42 8.13 23.52 -2.82
C LYS A 42 8.65 23.01 -4.16
N THR A 43 9.55 22.03 -4.14
CA THR A 43 10.21 21.51 -5.36
C THR A 43 9.40 20.41 -6.04
N LYS A 44 8.37 19.87 -5.37
CA LYS A 44 7.55 18.79 -5.92
C LYS A 44 6.68 19.26 -7.08
N SER A 45 6.48 18.36 -8.04
CA SER A 45 5.63 18.58 -9.21
C SER A 45 4.17 18.75 -8.82
N PHE A 46 3.43 19.54 -9.61
CA PHE A 46 1.98 19.76 -9.47
C PHE A 46 1.16 18.79 -10.34
N GLY A 47 -0.06 18.55 -9.93
CA GLY A 47 -1.04 17.72 -10.62
C GLY A 47 -1.59 18.35 -11.90
N LEU A 48 -2.70 17.82 -12.39
CA LEU A 48 -3.42 18.37 -13.56
C LEU A 48 -4.16 19.66 -13.26
N ASP A 49 -4.41 19.93 -11.99
CA ASP A 49 -4.99 21.19 -11.49
C ASP A 49 -4.07 22.41 -11.63
N LYS A 50 -2.80 22.17 -11.95
CA LYS A 50 -1.75 23.19 -12.07
C LYS A 50 -1.50 24.00 -10.78
N ILE A 51 -1.97 23.52 -9.62
CA ILE A 51 -1.71 24.14 -8.33
C ILE A 51 -0.36 23.66 -7.82
N HIS A 52 0.61 24.58 -7.85
CA HIS A 52 1.98 24.27 -7.41
C HIS A 52 2.06 24.20 -5.87
N PRO A 53 2.79 23.23 -5.27
CA PRO A 53 3.00 23.17 -3.82
C PRO A 53 3.53 24.47 -3.22
N PHE A 54 4.41 25.18 -3.93
CA PHE A 54 4.90 26.52 -3.53
C PHE A 54 3.76 27.52 -3.29
N LEU A 55 2.74 27.53 -4.17
CA LEU A 55 1.60 28.46 -4.02
C LEU A 55 0.80 28.11 -2.75
N LEU A 56 0.50 26.82 -2.51
CA LEU A 56 -0.23 26.40 -1.32
C LEU A 56 0.53 26.71 -0.03
N GLN A 57 1.85 26.51 -0.02
CA GLN A 57 2.66 26.84 1.13
C GLN A 57 2.69 28.36 1.37
N SER A 58 2.88 29.18 0.33
CA SER A 58 2.95 30.64 0.45
C SER A 58 1.62 31.26 0.89
N SER A 59 0.48 30.61 0.61
CA SER A 59 -0.85 31.05 0.99
C SER A 59 -1.39 30.31 2.22
N ALA A 60 -0.53 29.61 2.97
CA ALA A 60 -0.96 28.74 4.06
C ALA A 60 -1.84 29.46 5.08
N ILE A 61 -1.48 30.70 5.45
CA ILE A 61 -2.18 31.49 6.45
C ILE A 61 -3.59 31.92 6.02
N GLU A 62 -3.82 32.04 4.72
CA GLU A 62 -5.13 32.45 4.16
C GLU A 62 -6.05 31.27 3.94
N ILE A 63 -5.47 30.06 3.65
CA ILE A 63 -6.27 28.92 3.19
C ILE A 63 -6.46 27.82 4.23
N TYR A 64 -5.70 27.80 5.34
CA TYR A 64 -5.78 26.68 6.29
C TYR A 64 -7.17 26.50 6.91
N GLN A 65 -7.87 27.58 7.24
CA GLN A 65 -9.22 27.51 7.84
C GLN A 65 -10.26 26.93 6.89
N PRO A 66 -10.48 27.51 5.67
CA PRO A 66 -11.43 26.92 4.72
C PRO A 66 -11.02 25.51 4.29
N LEU A 67 -9.72 25.22 4.17
CA LEU A 67 -9.27 23.88 3.83
C LEU A 67 -9.57 22.87 4.95
N THR A 68 -9.36 23.26 6.22
CA THR A 68 -9.72 22.43 7.38
C THR A 68 -11.21 22.14 7.42
N PHE A 69 -12.05 23.13 7.12
CA PHE A 69 -13.49 22.93 7.02
C PHE A 69 -13.85 21.89 5.96
N ILE A 70 -13.27 21.97 4.75
CA ILE A 70 -13.54 21.04 3.65
C ILE A 70 -13.03 19.63 4.00
N ILE A 71 -11.85 19.50 4.62
CA ILE A 71 -11.32 18.21 5.07
C ILE A 71 -12.27 17.57 6.08
N ASN A 72 -12.66 18.30 7.12
CA ASN A 72 -13.58 17.80 8.14
C ASN A 72 -14.96 17.45 7.56
N LEU A 73 -15.45 18.21 6.59
CA LEU A 73 -16.69 17.89 5.88
C LEU A 73 -16.54 16.57 5.10
N SER A 74 -15.43 16.39 4.40
CA SER A 74 -15.11 15.15 3.67
C SER A 74 -15.10 13.94 4.60
N LEU A 75 -14.43 14.01 5.75
CA LEU A 75 -14.38 12.95 6.75
C LEU A 75 -15.77 12.65 7.34
N LYS A 76 -16.55 13.68 7.64
CA LYS A 76 -17.90 13.56 8.20
C LYS A 76 -18.89 12.94 7.23
N THR A 77 -18.77 13.22 5.93
CA THR A 77 -19.70 12.75 4.90
C THR A 77 -19.25 11.45 4.22
N GLY A 78 -18.04 10.96 4.52
CA GLY A 78 -17.48 9.78 3.85
C GLY A 78 -17.19 10.00 2.35
N VAL A 79 -17.00 11.26 1.91
CA VAL A 79 -16.82 11.61 0.50
C VAL A 79 -15.47 12.26 0.27
N PHE A 80 -14.62 11.61 -0.53
CA PHE A 80 -13.38 12.22 -1.02
C PHE A 80 -13.67 13.08 -2.26
N PRO A 81 -13.17 14.34 -2.36
CA PRO A 81 -13.51 15.24 -3.46
C PRO A 81 -13.13 14.70 -4.84
N GLU A 82 -14.08 14.68 -5.77
CA GLU A 82 -13.87 14.11 -7.11
C GLU A 82 -12.80 14.83 -7.93
N SER A 83 -12.69 16.16 -7.77
CA SER A 83 -11.68 16.98 -8.42
C SER A 83 -10.24 16.56 -8.08
N LEU A 84 -10.04 15.92 -6.92
CA LEU A 84 -8.74 15.45 -6.42
C LEU A 84 -8.40 14.03 -6.87
N LYS A 85 -9.27 13.34 -7.60
CA LYS A 85 -9.12 11.94 -8.03
C LYS A 85 -8.42 11.77 -9.38
N ILE A 86 -7.99 12.85 -10.01
CA ILE A 86 -7.38 12.78 -11.34
C ILE A 86 -5.85 12.81 -11.21
N ALA A 87 -5.19 11.81 -11.79
CA ALA A 87 -3.74 11.68 -11.78
C ALA A 87 -3.11 12.05 -13.14
N LYS A 88 -1.98 12.75 -13.11
CA LYS A 88 -1.04 12.87 -14.21
C LYS A 88 0.01 11.78 -14.05
N VAL A 89 0.10 10.85 -14.99
CA VAL A 89 1.07 9.75 -14.96
C VAL A 89 2.28 10.09 -15.83
N ILE A 90 3.46 9.96 -15.25
CA ILE A 90 4.73 10.05 -15.97
C ILE A 90 5.39 8.67 -15.96
N PRO A 91 5.62 8.07 -17.15
CA PRO A 91 6.30 6.79 -17.24
C PRO A 91 7.81 6.99 -17.03
N ILE A 92 8.36 6.39 -15.98
CA ILE A 92 9.80 6.40 -15.69
C ILE A 92 10.40 5.09 -16.14
N PHE A 93 11.39 5.15 -17.05
CA PHE A 93 12.09 3.97 -17.55
C PHE A 93 12.82 3.24 -16.40
N LYS A 94 12.59 1.92 -16.28
CA LYS A 94 13.24 1.07 -15.28
C LYS A 94 14.48 0.38 -15.87
N GLN A 95 14.28 -0.44 -16.89
CA GLN A 95 15.35 -1.23 -17.55
C GLN A 95 14.82 -1.97 -18.79
N GLY A 96 15.71 -2.51 -19.61
CA GLY A 96 15.35 -3.35 -20.76
C GLY A 96 15.10 -2.54 -22.02
N CYS A 97 14.19 -3.00 -22.89
CA CYS A 97 13.87 -2.33 -24.15
C CYS A 97 12.92 -1.15 -23.91
N ARG A 98 13.30 0.04 -24.39
CA ARG A 98 12.52 1.30 -24.26
C ARG A 98 11.21 1.28 -25.06
N LEU A 99 11.03 0.37 -25.99
CA LEU A 99 9.82 0.25 -26.80
C LEU A 99 8.71 -0.54 -26.07
N LEU A 100 9.02 -1.20 -24.95
CA LEU A 100 8.05 -1.99 -24.18
C LEU A 100 7.52 -1.19 -23.00
N CYS A 101 6.22 -0.96 -22.97
CA CYS A 101 5.55 -0.20 -21.90
C CYS A 101 5.76 -0.85 -20.50
N ASN A 102 5.90 -2.18 -20.42
CA ASN A 102 6.14 -2.90 -19.17
C ASN A 102 7.50 -2.58 -18.51
N ASN A 103 8.42 -1.95 -19.25
CA ASN A 103 9.74 -1.51 -18.77
C ASN A 103 9.71 -0.12 -18.13
N TYR A 104 8.50 0.44 -17.92
CA TYR A 104 8.31 1.75 -17.29
C TYR A 104 7.52 1.63 -16.00
N ARG A 105 7.89 2.43 -14.99
CA ARG A 105 7.10 2.64 -13.77
C ARG A 105 6.14 3.81 -13.98
N PRO A 106 4.81 3.63 -13.83
CA PRO A 106 3.84 4.71 -13.97
C PRO A 106 3.76 5.55 -12.69
N ILE A 107 4.52 6.62 -12.60
CA ILE A 107 4.49 7.50 -11.44
C ILE A 107 3.30 8.46 -11.54
N SER A 108 2.38 8.37 -10.59
CA SER A 108 1.20 9.21 -10.51
C SER A 108 1.48 10.51 -9.76
N ILE A 109 1.37 11.64 -10.44
CA ILE A 109 1.43 12.96 -9.84
C ILE A 109 -0.01 13.41 -9.56
N LEU A 110 -0.36 13.41 -8.28
CA LEU A 110 -1.66 13.86 -7.78
C LEU A 110 -1.65 15.34 -7.46
N SER A 111 -2.84 15.93 -7.30
CA SER A 111 -3.02 17.27 -6.75
C SER A 111 -2.28 17.42 -5.42
N ALA A 112 -1.63 18.56 -5.22
CA ALA A 112 -0.97 18.86 -3.96
C ALA A 112 -1.98 18.96 -2.79
N LEU A 113 -3.21 19.43 -3.06
CA LEU A 113 -4.31 19.42 -2.09
C LEU A 113 -4.72 18.00 -1.70
N SER A 114 -4.78 17.04 -2.66
CA SER A 114 -5.05 15.63 -2.36
C SER A 114 -4.12 15.08 -1.29
N LYS A 115 -2.84 15.44 -1.36
CA LYS A 115 -1.82 14.99 -0.40
C LYS A 115 -2.07 15.47 1.03
N ILE A 116 -2.67 16.65 1.21
CA ILE A 116 -3.03 17.15 2.54
C ILE A 116 -4.16 16.31 3.13
N PHE A 117 -5.23 16.05 2.36
CA PHE A 117 -6.31 15.14 2.78
C PHE A 117 -5.77 13.76 3.14
N GLU A 118 -4.95 13.20 2.28
CA GLU A 118 -4.33 11.89 2.48
C GLU A 118 -3.47 11.87 3.75
N LYS A 119 -2.73 12.94 4.04
CA LYS A 119 -1.85 13.02 5.21
C LYS A 119 -2.63 13.09 6.52
N CYS A 120 -3.73 13.87 6.56
CA CYS A 120 -4.63 13.91 7.71
C CYS A 120 -5.21 12.53 8.03
N VAL A 121 -5.65 11.80 7.00
CA VAL A 121 -6.19 10.44 7.17
C VAL A 121 -5.09 9.45 7.54
N LEU A 122 -3.93 9.53 6.89
CA LEU A 122 -2.80 8.65 7.20
C LEU A 122 -2.35 8.78 8.65
N ASN A 123 -2.28 10.01 9.18
CA ASN A 123 -1.89 10.22 10.58
C ASN A 123 -2.84 9.49 11.53
N GLN A 124 -4.16 9.63 11.34
CA GLN A 124 -5.17 9.01 12.20
C GLN A 124 -5.18 7.49 12.10
N ILE A 125 -5.19 6.96 10.88
CA ILE A 125 -5.25 5.50 10.67
C ILE A 125 -3.94 4.81 11.09
N THR A 126 -2.78 5.45 10.89
CA THR A 126 -1.50 4.91 11.35
C THR A 126 -1.46 4.83 12.87
N PHE A 127 -1.92 5.90 13.55
CA PHE A 127 -2.01 5.89 15.00
C PHE A 127 -2.90 4.76 15.52
N TYR A 128 -4.07 4.56 14.91
CA TYR A 128 -4.97 3.46 15.25
C TYR A 128 -4.30 2.09 15.05
N PHE A 129 -3.65 1.86 13.91
CA PHE A 129 -2.96 0.59 13.62
C PHE A 129 -1.83 0.29 14.61
N ILE A 130 -1.10 1.33 15.04
CA ILE A 130 -0.03 1.18 16.04
C ILE A 130 -0.63 0.89 17.42
N LEU A 131 -1.65 1.65 17.84
CA LEU A 131 -2.29 1.51 19.15
C LEU A 131 -2.90 0.11 19.34
N GLU A 132 -3.54 -0.41 18.29
CA GLU A 132 -4.21 -1.71 18.31
C GLU A 132 -3.30 -2.89 17.93
N GLY A 133 -2.02 -2.63 17.63
CA GLY A 133 -1.06 -3.67 17.22
C GLY A 133 -1.52 -4.45 15.99
N LEU A 134 -2.04 -3.75 14.94
CA LEU A 134 -2.65 -4.40 13.79
C LEU A 134 -1.68 -4.82 12.70
N PHE A 135 -0.51 -4.21 12.65
CA PHE A 135 0.51 -4.60 11.69
C PHE A 135 1.22 -5.88 12.11
N THR A 136 1.47 -6.77 11.16
CA THR A 136 2.40 -7.88 11.38
C THR A 136 3.81 -7.35 11.70
N ASP A 137 4.48 -7.99 12.63
CA ASP A 137 5.87 -7.64 12.97
C ASP A 137 6.86 -8.01 11.87
N ASN A 138 6.45 -8.87 10.96
CA ASN A 138 7.25 -9.30 9.82
C ASN A 138 7.31 -8.26 8.67
N GLN A 139 6.56 -7.15 8.75
CA GLN A 139 6.62 -6.07 7.75
C GLN A 139 7.66 -5.01 8.12
N TYR A 140 8.66 -4.83 7.27
CA TYR A 140 9.72 -3.82 7.40
C TYR A 140 9.49 -2.60 6.49
N GLY A 141 8.85 -2.79 5.34
CA GLY A 141 8.60 -1.71 4.38
C GLY A 141 7.59 -0.68 4.85
N PHE A 142 7.81 0.60 4.55
CA PHE A 142 6.92 1.73 4.88
C PHE A 142 6.52 1.85 6.37
N ARG A 143 7.25 1.19 7.25
CA ARG A 143 7.06 1.27 8.71
C ARG A 143 8.09 2.19 9.35
N ARG A 144 7.63 3.10 10.23
CA ARG A 144 8.52 3.98 10.97
C ARG A 144 9.43 3.15 11.91
N GLY A 145 10.73 3.44 11.90
CA GLY A 145 11.71 2.76 12.75
C GLY A 145 12.11 1.37 12.25
N ARG A 146 11.73 0.99 11.03
CA ARG A 146 12.19 -0.23 10.35
C ARG A 146 12.86 0.12 9.04
N THR A 147 13.96 -0.56 8.73
CA THR A 147 14.78 -0.29 7.54
C THR A 147 15.00 -1.56 6.71
N THR A 148 15.49 -1.39 5.49
CA THR A 148 15.93 -2.52 4.64
C THR A 148 17.05 -3.30 5.32
N THR A 149 17.95 -2.59 6.03
CA THR A 149 19.05 -3.21 6.77
C THR A 149 18.52 -4.12 7.86
N ASP A 150 17.52 -3.71 8.63
CA ASP A 150 16.93 -4.55 9.69
C ASP A 150 16.36 -5.85 9.11
N CYS A 151 15.66 -5.76 7.97
CA CYS A 151 15.12 -6.94 7.28
C CYS A 151 16.22 -7.90 6.80
N LEU A 152 17.33 -7.36 6.28
CA LEU A 152 18.46 -8.16 5.82
C LEU A 152 19.23 -8.78 6.98
N VAL A 153 19.45 -8.03 8.06
CA VAL A 153 20.13 -8.54 9.25
C VAL A 153 19.36 -9.73 9.84
N ASP A 154 18.05 -9.58 10.00
CA ASP A 154 17.17 -10.63 10.51
C ASP A 154 17.22 -11.91 9.63
N LEU A 155 17.22 -11.75 8.30
CA LEU A 155 17.34 -12.87 7.36
C LEU A 155 18.72 -13.56 7.48
N ILE A 156 19.81 -12.77 7.50
CA ILE A 156 21.17 -13.30 7.56
C ILE A 156 21.44 -13.97 8.91
N GLU A 157 20.93 -13.41 9.99
CA GLU A 157 21.06 -13.99 11.33
C GLU A 157 20.41 -15.36 11.41
N GLU A 158 19.17 -15.52 10.90
CA GLU A 158 18.48 -16.81 10.87
C GLU A 158 19.27 -17.85 10.06
N ILE A 159 19.74 -17.48 8.87
CA ILE A 159 20.55 -18.39 8.03
C ILE A 159 21.84 -18.78 8.72
N THR A 160 22.54 -17.82 9.36
CA THR A 160 23.81 -18.08 10.05
C THR A 160 23.62 -19.01 11.22
N VAL A 161 22.59 -18.78 12.04
CA VAL A 161 22.24 -19.65 13.17
C VAL A 161 21.94 -21.08 12.71
N ALA A 162 21.18 -21.24 11.62
CA ALA A 162 20.89 -22.56 11.07
C ALA A 162 22.15 -23.29 10.62
N LEU A 163 23.06 -22.59 9.90
CA LEU A 163 24.32 -23.16 9.44
C LEU A 163 25.23 -23.56 10.61
N ASP A 164 25.32 -22.74 11.65
CA ASP A 164 26.09 -23.04 12.87
C ASP A 164 25.56 -24.27 13.62
N GLN A 165 24.26 -24.55 13.49
CA GLN A 165 23.61 -25.74 14.05
C GLN A 165 23.69 -26.97 13.13
N GLY A 166 24.38 -26.84 12.00
CA GLY A 166 24.53 -27.92 11.00
C GLY A 166 23.22 -28.18 10.22
N GLU A 167 22.34 -27.18 10.09
CA GLU A 167 21.11 -27.24 9.32
C GLU A 167 21.31 -26.67 7.91
N TYR A 168 20.47 -27.12 6.98
CA TYR A 168 20.28 -26.47 5.69
C TYR A 168 19.27 -25.36 5.83
N ALA A 169 19.50 -24.22 5.14
CA ALA A 169 18.55 -23.11 5.05
C ALA A 169 18.05 -22.98 3.60
N LEU A 170 16.73 -22.93 3.41
CA LEU A 170 16.08 -22.69 2.13
C LEU A 170 15.34 -21.37 2.21
N SER A 171 15.63 -20.44 1.30
CA SER A 171 14.94 -19.16 1.20
C SER A 171 14.26 -19.03 -0.16
N ILE A 172 12.98 -18.64 -0.16
CA ILE A 172 12.16 -18.36 -1.33
C ILE A 172 11.87 -16.87 -1.37
N PHE A 173 12.18 -16.21 -2.49
CA PHE A 173 11.90 -14.80 -2.70
C PHE A 173 10.73 -14.68 -3.70
N LEU A 174 9.69 -13.93 -3.29
CA LEU A 174 8.52 -13.65 -4.12
C LEU A 174 8.52 -12.17 -4.51
N ASP A 175 8.44 -11.88 -5.81
CA ASP A 175 8.26 -10.54 -6.37
C ASP A 175 6.82 -10.44 -6.92
N LEU A 176 6.03 -9.56 -6.35
CA LEU A 176 4.67 -9.31 -6.80
C LEU A 176 4.68 -8.29 -7.94
N SER A 177 4.62 -8.79 -9.17
CA SER A 177 4.62 -7.92 -10.36
C SER A 177 3.47 -6.90 -10.30
N LYS A 178 3.82 -5.59 -10.39
CA LYS A 178 2.85 -4.48 -10.34
C LYS A 178 1.98 -4.48 -9.09
N ALA A 179 2.52 -4.83 -7.94
CA ALA A 179 1.81 -5.02 -6.68
C ALA A 179 0.82 -3.89 -6.35
N PHE A 180 1.25 -2.63 -6.48
CA PHE A 180 0.40 -1.45 -6.24
C PHE A 180 -0.75 -1.32 -7.24
N ASP A 181 -0.57 -1.75 -8.49
CA ASP A 181 -1.57 -1.60 -9.55
C ASP A 181 -2.60 -2.74 -9.52
N THR A 182 -2.30 -3.86 -8.85
CA THR A 182 -3.14 -5.06 -8.79
C THR A 182 -4.03 -5.13 -7.55
N VAL A 183 -3.95 -4.18 -6.62
CA VAL A 183 -4.79 -4.13 -5.42
C VAL A 183 -6.27 -4.11 -5.82
N ASN A 184 -7.03 -5.14 -5.42
CA ASN A 184 -8.46 -5.21 -5.63
C ASN A 184 -9.19 -4.36 -4.59
N HIS A 185 -9.93 -3.34 -5.05
CA HIS A 185 -10.61 -2.38 -4.16
C HIS A 185 -11.63 -3.06 -3.24
N SER A 186 -12.43 -4.00 -3.75
CA SER A 186 -13.44 -4.70 -2.95
C SER A 186 -12.82 -5.56 -1.86
N ILE A 187 -11.68 -6.24 -2.15
CA ILE A 187 -10.94 -7.00 -1.16
C ILE A 187 -10.34 -6.06 -0.10
N LEU A 188 -9.69 -4.97 -0.53
CA LEU A 188 -9.10 -3.98 0.37
C LEU A 188 -10.16 -3.38 1.32
N LEU A 189 -11.31 -2.95 0.80
CA LEU A 189 -12.41 -2.40 1.60
C LEU A 189 -12.95 -3.43 2.60
N THR A 190 -13.05 -4.70 2.19
CA THR A 190 -13.43 -5.77 3.11
C THR A 190 -12.38 -5.96 4.20
N LYS A 191 -11.08 -5.95 3.86
CA LYS A 191 -9.99 -6.02 4.86
C LYS A 191 -10.05 -4.86 5.85
N LEU A 192 -10.30 -3.63 5.37
CA LEU A 192 -10.49 -2.47 6.23
C LEU A 192 -11.61 -2.69 7.25
N ILE A 193 -12.76 -3.27 6.85
CA ILE A 193 -13.85 -3.61 7.79
C ILE A 193 -13.38 -4.59 8.86
N TYR A 194 -12.64 -5.64 8.49
CA TYR A 194 -12.11 -6.61 9.45
C TYR A 194 -11.10 -6.01 10.43
N TYR A 195 -10.38 -4.96 10.03
CA TYR A 195 -9.52 -4.16 10.92
C TYR A 195 -10.26 -3.08 11.72
N GLY A 196 -11.60 -3.06 11.69
CA GLY A 196 -12.43 -2.13 12.48
C GLY A 196 -12.74 -0.80 11.80
N ILE A 197 -12.41 -0.64 10.51
CA ILE A 197 -12.73 0.57 9.73
C ILE A 197 -14.04 0.30 8.99
N GLU A 198 -15.15 0.64 9.64
CA GLU A 198 -16.52 0.35 9.21
C GLU A 198 -17.27 1.65 8.85
N ASP A 199 -18.53 1.51 8.47
CA ASP A 199 -19.50 2.61 8.29
C ASP A 199 -18.96 3.77 7.42
N MET A 200 -19.01 4.98 7.95
CA MET A 200 -18.62 6.22 7.26
C MET A 200 -17.14 6.27 6.90
N GLU A 201 -16.29 5.69 7.76
CA GLU A 201 -14.86 5.60 7.54
C GLU A 201 -14.54 4.71 6.35
N ASN A 202 -15.19 3.55 6.26
CA ASN A 202 -15.03 2.65 5.10
C ASN A 202 -15.59 3.28 3.82
N GLN A 203 -16.72 3.99 3.92
CA GLN A 203 -17.30 4.74 2.80
C GLN A 203 -16.33 5.82 2.28
N TRP A 204 -15.56 6.48 3.17
CA TRP A 204 -14.54 7.43 2.75
C TRP A 204 -13.44 6.77 1.92
N PHE A 205 -12.94 5.59 2.36
CA PHE A 205 -11.94 4.83 1.59
C PHE A 205 -12.52 4.31 0.27
N ASP A 206 -13.77 3.88 0.26
CA ASP A 206 -14.48 3.52 -0.98
C ASP A 206 -14.53 4.71 -1.95
N SER A 207 -14.96 5.88 -1.45
CA SER A 207 -14.97 7.12 -2.23
C SER A 207 -13.57 7.50 -2.70
N TYR A 208 -12.52 7.34 -1.87
CA TYR A 208 -11.13 7.64 -2.24
C TYR A 208 -10.61 6.75 -3.37
N LEU A 209 -10.94 5.46 -3.36
CA LEU A 209 -10.46 4.46 -4.31
C LEU A 209 -11.20 4.48 -5.64
N HIS A 210 -12.52 4.66 -5.61
CA HIS A 210 -13.36 4.55 -6.81
C HIS A 210 -13.46 5.84 -7.63
N LYS A 211 -13.84 5.67 -8.92
CA LYS A 211 -13.99 6.75 -9.91
C LYS A 211 -12.72 7.57 -10.14
N ARG A 212 -11.56 7.02 -9.81
CA ARG A 212 -10.28 7.67 -10.13
C ARG A 212 -10.03 7.62 -11.62
N LYS A 213 -9.38 8.67 -12.11
CA LYS A 213 -9.02 8.79 -13.53
C LYS A 213 -7.55 9.13 -13.65
N GLN A 214 -6.96 8.75 -14.77
CA GLN A 214 -5.58 9.10 -15.09
C GLN A 214 -5.39 9.39 -16.57
N ARG A 215 -4.38 10.18 -16.86
CA ARG A 215 -3.85 10.37 -18.21
C ARG A 215 -2.34 10.42 -18.18
N VAL A 216 -1.72 9.82 -19.18
CA VAL A 216 -0.27 9.73 -19.30
C VAL A 216 0.26 10.95 -20.05
N LEU A 217 1.40 11.47 -19.57
CA LEU A 217 2.12 12.55 -20.24
C LEU A 217 3.45 12.00 -20.78
N VAL A 218 3.64 12.06 -22.11
CA VAL A 218 4.88 11.69 -22.80
C VAL A 218 5.24 12.77 -23.79
N ASN A 219 6.45 13.29 -23.70
CA ASN A 219 6.98 14.33 -24.62
C ASN A 219 6.03 15.54 -24.79
N GLY A 220 5.39 15.98 -23.71
CA GLY A 220 4.46 17.11 -23.74
C GLY A 220 3.04 16.79 -24.23
N ILE A 221 2.78 15.56 -24.67
CA ILE A 221 1.49 15.13 -25.20
C ILE A 221 0.77 14.27 -24.15
N PHE A 222 -0.51 14.58 -23.92
CA PHE A 222 -1.37 13.80 -23.03
C PHE A 222 -2.13 12.72 -23.79
N SER A 223 -2.24 11.54 -23.17
CA SER A 223 -3.20 10.51 -23.58
C SER A 223 -4.65 10.93 -23.27
N ASP A 224 -5.61 10.12 -23.70
CA ASP A 224 -6.99 10.19 -23.23
C ASP A 224 -7.07 9.95 -21.71
N LEU A 225 -8.15 10.44 -21.12
CA LEU A 225 -8.46 10.25 -19.71
C LEU A 225 -9.15 8.89 -19.51
N LEU A 226 -8.51 7.99 -18.79
CA LEU A 226 -9.02 6.64 -18.54
C LEU A 226 -9.36 6.44 -17.06
N MET A 227 -10.39 5.61 -16.82
CA MET A 227 -10.78 5.17 -15.47
C MET A 227 -9.78 4.15 -14.91
N ILE A 228 -9.55 4.20 -13.60
CA ILE A 228 -8.76 3.21 -12.85
C ILE A 228 -9.74 2.38 -12.03
N ASN A 229 -9.76 1.07 -12.24
CA ASN A 229 -10.68 0.14 -11.58
C ASN A 229 -10.00 -0.74 -10.52
N SER A 230 -8.67 -0.71 -10.44
CA SER A 230 -7.86 -1.46 -9.46
C SER A 230 -6.60 -0.68 -9.12
N GLY A 231 -5.93 -1.10 -8.08
CA GLY A 231 -4.67 -0.52 -7.64
C GLY A 231 -4.82 0.72 -6.77
N VAL A 232 -3.68 1.10 -6.19
CA VAL A 232 -3.52 2.35 -5.44
C VAL A 232 -2.50 3.23 -6.17
N PRO A 233 -2.71 4.57 -6.25
CA PRO A 233 -1.84 5.42 -7.07
C PRO A 233 -0.38 5.39 -6.58
N GLN A 234 0.55 5.00 -7.45
CA GLN A 234 1.99 5.07 -7.18
C GLN A 234 2.45 6.52 -7.12
N GLY A 235 2.45 7.12 -5.94
CA GLY A 235 2.76 8.53 -5.68
C GLY A 235 1.72 9.23 -4.80
N SER A 236 0.70 8.51 -4.35
CA SER A 236 -0.17 8.93 -3.25
C SER A 236 0.52 8.73 -1.89
N ILE A 237 0.06 9.47 -0.89
CA ILE A 237 0.54 9.32 0.49
C ILE A 237 -0.10 8.11 1.17
N LEU A 238 -1.37 7.83 0.87
CA LEU A 238 -2.10 6.68 1.42
C LEU A 238 -1.78 5.36 0.71
N GLY A 239 -1.35 5.38 -0.54
CA GLY A 239 -1.11 4.17 -1.33
C GLY A 239 -0.24 3.13 -0.65
N PRO A 240 0.96 3.49 -0.17
CA PRO A 240 1.82 2.53 0.54
C PRO A 240 1.13 1.92 1.77
N PHE A 241 0.47 2.71 2.58
CA PHE A 241 -0.23 2.23 3.76
C PHE A 241 -1.39 1.27 3.42
N LEU A 242 -2.18 1.60 2.40
CA LEU A 242 -3.27 0.74 1.92
C LEU A 242 -2.74 -0.58 1.36
N PHE A 243 -1.58 -0.56 0.70
CA PHE A 243 -0.90 -1.77 0.26
C PHE A 243 -0.44 -2.62 1.46
N LEU A 244 0.14 -2.01 2.51
CA LEU A 244 0.51 -2.74 3.73
C LEU A 244 -0.72 -3.43 4.35
N ILE A 245 -1.87 -2.78 4.43
CA ILE A 245 -3.11 -3.42 4.90
C ILE A 245 -3.50 -4.60 4.00
N TYR A 246 -3.33 -4.43 2.68
CA TYR A 246 -3.72 -5.46 1.72
C TYR A 246 -2.93 -6.75 1.87
N ILE A 247 -1.63 -6.66 2.16
CA ILE A 247 -0.73 -7.82 2.31
C ILE A 247 -0.60 -8.32 3.76
N ASN A 248 -1.07 -7.57 4.74
CA ASN A 248 -0.80 -7.77 6.17
C ASN A 248 -1.19 -9.17 6.69
N ASP A 249 -2.19 -9.79 6.12
CA ASP A 249 -2.73 -11.09 6.54
C ASP A 249 -2.05 -12.30 5.87
N ILE A 250 -1.03 -12.10 5.02
CA ILE A 250 -0.27 -13.20 4.40
C ILE A 250 0.41 -14.08 5.47
N GLU A 251 0.78 -13.49 6.60
CA GLU A 251 1.34 -14.22 7.75
C GLU A 251 0.42 -15.33 8.25
N GLN A 252 -0.90 -15.15 8.14
CA GLN A 252 -1.87 -16.16 8.54
C GLN A 252 -1.95 -17.35 7.57
N ALA A 253 -1.33 -17.23 6.39
CA ALA A 253 -1.28 -18.31 5.42
C ALA A 253 -0.17 -19.33 5.70
N THR A 254 0.82 -18.98 6.53
CA THR A 254 1.88 -19.92 6.90
C THR A 254 2.31 -19.75 8.35
N LYS A 255 2.62 -20.88 8.98
CA LYS A 255 3.26 -20.93 10.31
C LYS A 255 4.61 -21.64 10.26
N GLU A 256 4.90 -22.26 9.14
CA GLU A 256 6.10 -23.07 8.95
C GLU A 256 7.29 -22.21 8.48
N PHE A 257 7.03 -21.22 7.61
CA PHE A 257 8.07 -20.33 7.14
C PHE A 257 8.27 -19.15 8.08
N SER A 258 9.52 -18.80 8.32
CA SER A 258 9.88 -17.46 8.77
C SER A 258 9.62 -16.48 7.63
N LEU A 259 8.65 -15.60 7.82
CA LEU A 259 8.18 -14.63 6.81
C LEU A 259 8.83 -13.28 7.05
N ARG A 260 9.31 -12.65 6.00
CA ARG A 260 9.75 -11.24 6.00
C ARG A 260 9.16 -10.51 4.81
N LEU A 261 8.62 -9.33 5.06
CA LEU A 261 8.00 -8.45 4.09
C LEU A 261 8.75 -7.12 4.02
N PHE A 262 9.09 -6.69 2.82
CA PHE A 262 9.53 -5.32 2.59
C PHE A 262 8.66 -4.71 1.49
N ALA A 263 7.54 -4.14 1.88
CA ALA A 263 6.44 -3.76 1.01
C ALA A 263 5.91 -4.98 0.20
N ASP A 264 6.17 -5.01 -1.10
CA ASP A 264 5.77 -6.09 -2.03
C ASP A 264 6.81 -7.23 -2.10
N ASP A 265 8.06 -6.98 -1.73
CA ASP A 265 9.07 -8.02 -1.65
C ASP A 265 8.80 -8.93 -0.44
N THR A 266 8.71 -10.22 -0.69
CA THR A 266 8.43 -11.24 0.34
C THR A 266 9.53 -12.28 0.34
N SER A 267 10.12 -12.56 1.50
CA SER A 267 11.03 -13.68 1.71
C SER A 267 10.46 -14.67 2.71
N LEU A 268 10.63 -15.95 2.40
CA LEU A 268 10.17 -17.10 3.16
C LEU A 268 11.38 -17.98 3.45
N THR A 269 11.71 -18.22 4.70
CA THR A 269 12.86 -19.03 5.09
C THR A 269 12.39 -20.25 5.90
N LEU A 270 13.00 -21.39 5.64
CA LEU A 270 12.78 -22.65 6.37
C LEU A 270 14.13 -23.34 6.57
N THR A 271 14.31 -24.00 7.69
CA THR A 271 15.56 -24.73 8.01
C THR A 271 15.28 -26.16 8.45
N ASP A 272 16.18 -27.08 8.16
CA ASP A 272 16.12 -28.47 8.64
C ASP A 272 17.50 -29.12 8.53
N LYS A 273 17.76 -30.14 9.35
CA LYS A 273 19.00 -30.93 9.30
C LYS A 273 19.03 -31.91 8.13
N ASN A 274 17.89 -32.25 7.56
CA ASN A 274 17.76 -33.16 6.43
C ASN A 274 17.28 -32.39 5.20
N LEU A 275 18.07 -32.36 4.13
CA LEU A 275 17.78 -31.61 2.92
C LEU A 275 16.51 -32.10 2.20
N ASP A 276 16.30 -33.41 2.11
CA ASP A 276 15.12 -33.96 1.42
C ASP A 276 13.85 -33.62 2.19
N LEU A 277 13.90 -33.71 3.52
CA LEU A 277 12.78 -33.34 4.39
C LEU A 277 12.53 -31.83 4.33
N LEU A 278 13.56 -31.00 4.24
CA LEU A 278 13.44 -29.55 4.07
C LEU A 278 12.68 -29.20 2.79
N ILE A 279 13.02 -29.86 1.67
CA ILE A 279 12.36 -29.64 0.38
C ILE A 279 10.89 -30.09 0.44
N GLU A 280 10.62 -31.24 1.05
CA GLU A 280 9.24 -31.73 1.22
C GLU A 280 8.40 -30.77 2.05
N LYS A 281 8.91 -30.36 3.22
CA LYS A 281 8.26 -29.36 4.09
C LYS A 281 8.02 -28.04 3.36
N ALA A 282 9.01 -27.53 2.62
CA ALA A 282 8.88 -26.27 1.89
C ALA A 282 7.77 -26.35 0.82
N ASN A 283 7.69 -27.45 0.09
CA ASN A 283 6.63 -27.66 -0.90
C ASN A 283 5.25 -27.73 -0.25
N ALA A 284 5.12 -28.44 0.87
CA ALA A 284 3.86 -28.54 1.61
C ALA A 284 3.44 -27.17 2.19
N ALA A 285 4.37 -26.44 2.85
CA ALA A 285 4.14 -25.16 3.49
C ALA A 285 3.87 -24.02 2.49
N PHE A 286 4.32 -24.15 1.24
CA PHE A 286 4.08 -23.14 0.20
C PHE A 286 2.64 -23.18 -0.34
N ASN A 287 1.95 -24.31 -0.28
CA ASN A 287 0.59 -24.44 -0.79
C ASN A 287 -0.41 -23.44 -0.17
N PRO A 288 -0.47 -23.23 1.16
CA PRO A 288 -1.34 -22.20 1.74
C PRO A 288 -1.02 -20.77 1.29
N ILE A 289 0.27 -20.46 1.08
CA ILE A 289 0.70 -19.15 0.55
C ILE A 289 0.22 -18.99 -0.89
N TYR A 290 0.38 -20.02 -1.73
CA TYR A 290 -0.15 -20.02 -3.09
C TYR A 290 -1.67 -19.81 -3.10
N GLU A 291 -2.39 -20.46 -2.19
CA GLU A 291 -3.84 -20.28 -2.05
C GLU A 291 -4.21 -18.85 -1.61
N TRP A 292 -3.42 -18.26 -0.69
CA TRP A 292 -3.59 -16.87 -0.29
C TRP A 292 -3.37 -15.92 -1.48
N LEU A 293 -2.31 -16.13 -2.26
CA LEU A 293 -2.04 -15.37 -3.49
C LEU A 293 -3.21 -15.46 -4.47
N CYS A 294 -3.73 -16.66 -4.72
CA CYS A 294 -4.90 -16.88 -5.59
C CYS A 294 -6.17 -16.18 -5.08
N ALA A 295 -6.33 -16.05 -3.77
CA ALA A 295 -7.50 -15.41 -3.16
C ALA A 295 -7.42 -13.89 -3.16
N ASN A 296 -6.22 -13.31 -3.09
CA ASN A 296 -5.99 -11.89 -2.92
C ASN A 296 -5.56 -11.17 -4.20
N ILE A 297 -4.80 -11.82 -5.09
CA ILE A 297 -4.24 -11.16 -6.27
C ILE A 297 -5.12 -11.47 -7.48
N SER A 298 -5.77 -10.43 -7.99
CA SER A 298 -6.45 -10.48 -9.29
C SER A 298 -5.45 -10.07 -10.36
N PHE A 299 -5.08 -11.01 -11.23
CA PHE A 299 -4.31 -10.65 -12.43
C PHE A 299 -5.26 -10.01 -13.45
N PRO A 300 -4.86 -8.86 -14.05
CA PRO A 300 -5.62 -8.23 -15.12
C PRO A 300 -5.63 -9.06 -16.41
#